data_28daa5ad3e9b2d7db5d166049aa71b9a
#
_entry.id   28daa5ad3e9b2d7db5d166049aa71b9a
#
_cell.length_a   1.000
_cell.length_b   1.000
_cell.length_c   1.000
_cell.angle_alpha   90.00
_cell.angle_beta   90.00
_cell.angle_gamma   90.00
#
_symmetry.space_group_name_H-M   'P 1'
#
loop_
_entity.id
_entity.type
_entity.pdbx_description
1 polymer ?
#
loop_
_entity_poly.entity_id
_entity_poly.type
_entity_poly.pdbx_seq_one_letter_code
_entity_poly.pdbx_strand_id
1 'polypeptide(L)'
;RASLPASIRRTPLLRLAREASEVGKEKLQLKAECLQITGAYKPRAAFAVINALSQESLSKGLVLTSSGNFAQAFAYAGSYGRIPIVVVMLDTTNPYKVDMARNFGAEVVFCGTDALSRQATVERIASDRGMTAIDTWEAQPIVAGHGSLGLEILEDEKEIQTVLVPVSSGGGAAGVAAAIKQSRPSVRVIGVQPERANAAYVSLKQGEPTAIDYWETIADGLSAVRPGEYPFRHLKKYLDEIVLVTESEILEAVRTIIFRAKVIADPAGATATAAFLAGKVETSRRTVAI
;
A
#
# COMPACT_ATOMS: atom_id res chain seq x y z
N ARG A 1 10.89 -5.92 -11.85
CA ARG A 1 10.83 -7.16 -11.05
C ARG A 1 12.21 -7.78 -10.84
N ALA A 2 13.05 -7.79 -11.84
CA ALA A 2 14.43 -8.31 -11.73
C ALA A 2 15.29 -7.64 -10.65
N SER A 3 14.87 -6.47 -10.15
CA SER A 3 15.59 -5.72 -9.09
C SER A 3 15.14 -6.04 -7.66
N LEU A 4 14.08 -6.83 -7.48
CA LEU A 4 13.62 -7.20 -6.13
C LEU A 4 14.41 -8.43 -5.63
N PRO A 5 14.86 -8.43 -4.36
CA PRO A 5 15.59 -9.56 -3.80
C PRO A 5 14.68 -10.79 -3.63
N ALA A 6 15.28 -11.98 -3.58
CA ALA A 6 14.56 -13.24 -3.41
C ALA A 6 13.76 -13.33 -2.10
N SER A 7 14.09 -12.50 -1.11
CA SER A 7 13.32 -12.40 0.15
C SER A 7 11.93 -11.78 -0.04
N ILE A 8 11.70 -11.01 -1.12
CA ILE A 8 10.38 -10.51 -1.45
C ILE A 8 9.56 -11.64 -2.05
N ARG A 9 8.58 -12.08 -1.29
CA ARG A 9 7.75 -13.23 -1.64
C ARG A 9 6.84 -12.94 -2.84
N ARG A 10 6.73 -13.90 -3.74
CA ARG A 10 5.59 -13.97 -4.65
C ARG A 10 4.42 -14.55 -3.86
N THR A 11 3.55 -13.66 -3.37
CA THR A 11 2.42 -14.06 -2.55
C THR A 11 1.36 -14.78 -3.37
N PRO A 12 0.62 -15.75 -2.79
CA PRO A 12 -0.37 -16.50 -3.54
C PRO A 12 -1.62 -15.70 -3.85
N LEU A 13 -2.36 -16.16 -4.88
CA LEU A 13 -3.77 -15.82 -5.08
C LEU A 13 -4.62 -16.83 -4.30
N LEU A 14 -5.36 -16.36 -3.30
CA LEU A 14 -6.25 -17.17 -2.48
C LEU A 14 -7.68 -17.03 -3.00
N ARG A 15 -8.39 -18.15 -3.15
CA ARG A 15 -9.78 -18.18 -3.56
C ARG A 15 -10.71 -18.09 -2.35
N LEU A 16 -11.83 -17.39 -2.51
CA LEU A 16 -12.90 -17.31 -1.53
C LEU A 16 -14.10 -18.13 -2.03
N ALA A 17 -14.10 -19.42 -1.73
CA ALA A 17 -15.28 -20.26 -1.94
C ALA A 17 -16.29 -20.01 -0.82
N ARG A 18 -17.54 -19.73 -1.17
CA ARG A 18 -18.63 -19.56 -0.19
C ARG A 18 -19.22 -20.93 0.20
N GLU A 19 -19.39 -21.81 -0.77
CA GLU A 19 -19.98 -23.15 -0.63
C GLU A 19 -19.24 -24.17 -1.49
N ALA A 20 -19.42 -25.45 -1.22
CA ALA A 20 -18.83 -26.52 -2.02
C ALA A 20 -19.25 -26.46 -3.51
N SER A 21 -20.48 -26.00 -3.78
CA SER A 21 -21.03 -25.79 -5.13
C SER A 21 -20.33 -24.66 -5.90
N GLU A 22 -19.64 -23.77 -5.22
CA GLU A 22 -18.92 -22.63 -5.79
C GLU A 22 -17.45 -22.94 -6.06
N VAL A 23 -16.92 -24.07 -5.54
CA VAL A 23 -15.51 -24.44 -5.74
C VAL A 23 -15.19 -24.53 -7.23
N GLY A 24 -14.17 -23.77 -7.67
CA GLY A 24 -13.77 -23.67 -9.07
C GLY A 24 -14.57 -22.67 -9.91
N LYS A 25 -15.61 -22.05 -9.34
CA LYS A 25 -16.41 -21.00 -10.00
C LYS A 25 -16.24 -19.63 -9.37
N GLU A 26 -15.36 -19.54 -8.39
CA GLU A 26 -15.09 -18.31 -7.65
C GLU A 26 -14.62 -17.21 -8.59
N LYS A 27 -15.27 -16.05 -8.49
CA LYS A 27 -14.91 -14.88 -9.27
C LYS A 27 -13.92 -13.98 -8.55
N LEU A 28 -13.86 -14.03 -7.21
CA LEU A 28 -12.94 -13.27 -6.40
C LEU A 28 -11.75 -14.11 -5.95
N GLN A 29 -10.56 -13.58 -6.18
CA GLN A 29 -9.30 -14.05 -5.61
C GLN A 29 -8.64 -12.93 -4.82
N LEU A 30 -7.90 -13.26 -3.78
CA LEU A 30 -7.15 -12.32 -2.95
C LEU A 30 -5.67 -12.44 -3.25
N LYS A 31 -5.01 -11.34 -3.63
CA LYS A 31 -3.54 -11.27 -3.65
C LYS A 31 -3.05 -11.08 -2.23
N ALA A 32 -2.65 -12.16 -1.58
CA ALA A 32 -2.43 -12.24 -0.14
C ALA A 32 -1.12 -11.56 0.31
N GLU A 33 -1.02 -10.24 0.14
CA GLU A 33 0.16 -9.45 0.56
C GLU A 33 0.32 -9.37 2.11
N CYS A 34 -0.68 -9.77 2.87
CA CYS A 34 -0.55 -10.05 4.31
C CYS A 34 0.46 -11.16 4.62
N LEU A 35 0.76 -12.02 3.65
CA LEU A 35 1.79 -13.07 3.75
C LEU A 35 3.19 -12.60 3.31
N GLN A 36 3.38 -11.33 2.97
CA GLN A 36 4.68 -10.75 2.68
C GLN A 36 5.54 -10.67 3.95
N ILE A 37 6.85 -10.52 3.80
CA ILE A 37 7.83 -10.58 4.89
C ILE A 37 7.53 -9.59 6.04
N THR A 38 6.94 -8.43 5.76
CA THR A 38 6.53 -7.45 6.77
C THR A 38 5.01 -7.38 6.95
N GLY A 39 4.27 -8.38 6.50
CA GLY A 39 2.81 -8.40 6.60
C GLY A 39 2.08 -7.46 5.64
N ALA A 40 2.78 -6.81 4.68
CA ALA A 40 2.20 -5.89 3.71
C ALA A 40 3.09 -5.75 2.47
N TYR A 41 2.55 -5.25 1.36
CA TYR A 41 3.26 -5.11 0.08
C TYR A 41 4.34 -4.00 0.04
N LYS A 42 4.48 -3.20 1.10
CA LYS A 42 5.38 -2.04 1.15
C LYS A 42 6.86 -2.35 0.91
N PRO A 43 7.43 -3.51 1.26
CA PRO A 43 8.83 -3.84 0.94
C PRO A 43 9.15 -3.77 -0.55
N ARG A 44 8.20 -4.03 -1.45
CA ARG A 44 8.37 -3.89 -2.90
C ARG A 44 8.81 -2.48 -3.29
N ALA A 45 8.20 -1.47 -2.67
CA ALA A 45 8.54 -0.07 -2.87
C ALA A 45 9.85 0.32 -2.16
N ALA A 46 10.06 -0.14 -0.92
CA ALA A 46 11.29 0.18 -0.17
C ALA A 46 12.54 -0.29 -0.92
N PHE A 47 12.54 -1.51 -1.45
CA PHE A 47 13.66 -2.00 -2.28
C PHE A 47 13.79 -1.25 -3.60
N ALA A 48 12.70 -0.83 -4.23
CA ALA A 48 12.78 -0.03 -5.45
C ALA A 48 13.41 1.34 -5.18
N VAL A 49 13.11 1.98 -4.04
CA VAL A 49 13.75 3.23 -3.61
C VAL A 49 15.24 3.00 -3.36
N ILE A 50 15.61 1.98 -2.57
CA ILE A 50 17.01 1.67 -2.28
C ILE A 50 17.80 1.42 -3.58
N ASN A 51 17.25 0.65 -4.50
CA ASN A 51 17.89 0.35 -5.78
C ASN A 51 18.04 1.57 -6.72
N ALA A 52 17.28 2.63 -6.49
CA ALA A 52 17.35 3.86 -7.27
C ALA A 52 18.36 4.88 -6.71
N LEU A 53 18.87 4.66 -5.50
CA LEU A 53 19.79 5.56 -4.82
C LEU A 53 21.26 5.20 -5.12
N SER A 54 22.13 6.22 -5.04
CA SER A 54 23.59 6.04 -5.16
C SER A 54 24.17 5.32 -3.95
N GLN A 55 25.29 4.63 -4.11
CA GLN A 55 26.02 4.01 -3.00
C GLN A 55 26.45 5.04 -1.94
N GLU A 56 26.75 6.26 -2.36
CA GLU A 56 27.07 7.36 -1.44
C GLU A 56 25.86 7.69 -0.55
N SER A 57 24.67 7.85 -1.13
CA SER A 57 23.43 8.08 -0.37
C SER A 57 23.12 6.94 0.58
N LEU A 58 23.27 5.69 0.12
CA LEU A 58 23.00 4.51 0.93
C LEU A 58 23.97 4.36 2.10
N SER A 59 25.26 4.68 1.92
CA SER A 59 26.26 4.60 2.99
C SER A 59 26.00 5.58 4.13
N LYS A 60 25.39 6.74 3.84
CA LYS A 60 24.99 7.75 4.82
C LYS A 60 23.71 7.37 5.56
N GLY A 61 22.92 6.44 5.01
CA GLY A 61 21.65 5.99 5.56
C GLY A 61 20.46 6.83 5.10
N LEU A 62 19.25 6.33 5.44
CA LEU A 62 17.98 6.92 5.02
C LEU A 62 17.17 7.34 6.23
N VAL A 63 16.47 8.46 6.12
CA VAL A 63 15.51 8.93 7.13
C VAL A 63 14.15 9.19 6.48
N LEU A 64 13.07 8.76 7.15
CA LEU A 64 11.70 8.94 6.68
C LEU A 64 10.73 9.07 7.85
N THR A 65 9.53 9.56 7.57
CA THR A 65 8.43 9.50 8.52
C THR A 65 7.40 8.47 8.10
N SER A 66 7.06 7.57 9.01
CA SER A 66 5.93 6.64 8.87
C SER A 66 5.65 5.96 10.20
N SER A 67 4.39 5.89 10.59
CA SER A 67 3.94 5.11 11.77
C SER A 67 3.35 3.74 11.40
N GLY A 68 3.52 3.28 10.15
CA GLY A 68 2.88 2.07 9.66
C GLY A 68 3.78 1.18 8.81
N ASN A 69 3.20 0.55 7.81
CA ASN A 69 3.83 -0.47 6.98
C ASN A 69 5.08 0.02 6.21
N PHE A 70 5.23 1.31 5.89
CA PHE A 70 6.46 1.83 5.30
C PHE A 70 7.63 1.85 6.28
N ALA A 71 7.38 2.15 7.57
CA ALA A 71 8.41 2.08 8.60
C ALA A 71 9.05 0.70 8.64
N GLN A 72 8.22 -0.35 8.75
CA GLN A 72 8.67 -1.73 8.77
C GLN A 72 9.36 -2.15 7.46
N ALA A 73 8.82 -1.71 6.32
CA ALA A 73 9.35 -2.04 5.01
C ALA A 73 10.75 -1.46 4.78
N PHE A 74 10.98 -0.18 5.12
CA PHE A 74 12.29 0.43 5.02
C PHE A 74 13.25 -0.12 6.07
N ALA A 75 12.78 -0.38 7.31
CA ALA A 75 13.59 -1.03 8.33
C ALA A 75 14.11 -2.39 7.84
N TYR A 76 13.22 -3.24 7.33
CA TYR A 76 13.58 -4.54 6.76
C TYR A 76 14.55 -4.41 5.58
N ALA A 77 14.25 -3.54 4.62
CA ALA A 77 15.08 -3.36 3.44
C ALA A 77 16.46 -2.80 3.81
N GLY A 78 16.54 -1.89 4.78
CA GLY A 78 17.78 -1.37 5.34
C GLY A 78 18.60 -2.44 6.03
N SER A 79 17.99 -3.25 6.89
CA SER A 79 18.66 -4.38 7.55
C SER A 79 19.20 -5.38 6.54
N TYR A 80 18.42 -5.73 5.50
CA TYR A 80 18.86 -6.60 4.42
C TYR A 80 20.07 -6.04 3.65
N GLY A 81 20.05 -4.72 3.35
CA GLY A 81 21.12 -4.03 2.62
C GLY A 81 22.26 -3.48 3.51
N ARG A 82 22.18 -3.66 4.84
CA ARG A 82 23.10 -3.05 5.83
C ARG A 82 23.14 -1.52 5.71
N ILE A 83 22.00 -0.90 5.47
CA ILE A 83 21.81 0.54 5.32
C ILE A 83 21.19 1.09 6.60
N PRO A 84 21.77 2.09 7.27
CA PRO A 84 21.15 2.71 8.44
C PRO A 84 19.79 3.33 8.10
N ILE A 85 18.75 2.98 8.85
CA ILE A 85 17.40 3.54 8.68
C ILE A 85 16.97 4.23 9.95
N VAL A 86 16.56 5.49 9.82
CA VAL A 86 15.91 6.26 10.88
C VAL A 86 14.45 6.49 10.50
N VAL A 87 13.55 6.15 11.41
CA VAL A 87 12.09 6.37 11.24
C VAL A 87 11.61 7.37 12.27
N VAL A 88 11.07 8.49 11.80
CA VAL A 88 10.47 9.52 12.63
C VAL A 88 8.98 9.18 12.86
N MET A 89 8.60 9.11 14.14
CA MET A 89 7.24 8.77 14.57
C MET A 89 6.72 9.79 15.60
N LEU A 90 5.40 9.90 15.71
CA LEU A 90 4.78 10.66 16.80
C LEU A 90 4.90 9.89 18.12
N ASP A 91 4.97 10.61 19.23
CA ASP A 91 4.99 10.05 20.59
C ASP A 91 3.71 9.24 20.89
N THR A 92 2.62 9.55 20.18
CA THR A 92 1.33 8.85 20.26
C THR A 92 1.25 7.58 19.41
N THR A 93 2.33 7.24 18.68
CA THR A 93 2.35 6.03 17.83
C THR A 93 2.19 4.78 18.69
N ASN A 94 1.32 3.86 18.24
CA ASN A 94 1.08 2.60 18.93
C ASN A 94 2.41 1.86 19.21
N PRO A 95 2.70 1.49 20.48
CA PRO A 95 3.95 0.82 20.85
C PRO A 95 4.28 -0.41 20.00
N TYR A 96 3.28 -1.22 19.63
CA TYR A 96 3.49 -2.38 18.76
C TYR A 96 4.12 -1.98 17.41
N LYS A 97 3.66 -0.87 16.78
CA LYS A 97 4.21 -0.38 15.51
C LYS A 97 5.66 0.13 15.66
N VAL A 98 5.96 0.75 16.81
CA VAL A 98 7.32 1.19 17.17
C VAL A 98 8.24 -0.03 17.29
N ASP A 99 7.81 -1.04 18.07
CA ASP A 99 8.60 -2.24 18.31
C ASP A 99 8.83 -3.02 17.02
N MET A 100 7.84 -3.10 16.13
CA MET A 100 8.00 -3.75 14.82
C MET A 100 9.05 -3.04 13.96
N ALA A 101 9.09 -1.71 13.93
CA ALA A 101 10.12 -0.97 13.20
C ALA A 101 11.52 -1.24 13.78
N ARG A 102 11.66 -1.24 15.10
CA ARG A 102 12.91 -1.56 15.81
C ARG A 102 13.35 -3.00 15.58
N ASN A 103 12.43 -3.96 15.65
CA ASN A 103 12.70 -5.38 15.42
C ASN A 103 13.20 -5.66 14.00
N PHE A 104 12.78 -4.86 13.03
CA PHE A 104 13.33 -4.90 11.68
C PHE A 104 14.62 -4.10 11.50
N GLY A 105 15.15 -3.47 12.55
CA GLY A 105 16.48 -2.85 12.57
C GLY A 105 16.51 -1.34 12.37
N ALA A 106 15.37 -0.63 12.40
CA ALA A 106 15.37 0.83 12.34
C ALA A 106 15.64 1.48 13.71
N GLU A 107 16.36 2.59 13.70
CA GLU A 107 16.32 3.57 14.77
C GLU A 107 14.99 4.32 14.73
N VAL A 108 14.26 4.38 15.83
CA VAL A 108 13.02 5.17 15.93
C VAL A 108 13.27 6.44 16.74
N VAL A 109 12.99 7.59 16.13
CA VAL A 109 13.08 8.91 16.72
C VAL A 109 11.66 9.47 16.88
N PHE A 110 11.33 9.91 18.08
CA PHE A 110 10.06 10.57 18.35
C PHE A 110 10.15 12.08 18.10
N CYS A 111 9.05 12.67 17.60
CA CYS A 111 9.01 14.09 17.18
C CYS A 111 7.91 14.90 17.90
N GLY A 112 7.44 14.43 19.06
CA GLY A 112 6.32 15.02 19.79
C GLY A 112 4.97 14.53 19.28
N THR A 113 3.91 15.27 19.61
CA THR A 113 2.52 14.87 19.31
C THR A 113 1.92 15.58 18.08
N ASP A 114 2.58 16.63 17.60
CA ASP A 114 2.13 17.39 16.45
C ASP A 114 2.57 16.73 15.13
N ALA A 115 1.61 16.46 14.27
CA ALA A 115 1.87 15.85 12.96
C ALA A 115 2.76 16.72 12.04
N LEU A 116 2.73 18.05 12.21
CA LEU A 116 3.55 18.99 11.42
C LEU A 116 5.04 18.89 11.80
N SER A 117 5.38 18.46 13.01
CA SER A 117 6.76 18.28 13.46
C SER A 117 7.49 17.12 12.78
N ARG A 118 6.76 16.20 12.15
CA ARG A 118 7.34 15.01 11.48
C ARG A 118 8.34 15.39 10.40
N GLN A 119 7.90 16.21 9.44
CA GLN A 119 8.73 16.56 8.29
C GLN A 119 9.94 17.40 8.71
N ALA A 120 9.74 18.39 9.58
CA ALA A 120 10.82 19.20 10.14
C ALA A 120 11.88 18.34 10.87
N THR A 121 11.45 17.30 11.59
CA THR A 121 12.35 16.37 12.26
C THR A 121 13.13 15.50 11.27
N VAL A 122 12.49 15.04 10.18
CA VAL A 122 13.17 14.32 9.09
C VAL A 122 14.25 15.19 8.47
N GLU A 123 13.93 16.44 8.11
CA GLU A 123 14.85 17.39 7.49
C GLU A 123 16.04 17.71 8.40
N ARG A 124 15.79 17.93 9.70
CA ARG A 124 16.85 18.16 10.70
C ARG A 124 17.78 16.95 10.79
N ILE A 125 17.26 15.72 10.92
CA ILE A 125 18.10 14.51 10.99
C ILE A 125 18.89 14.31 9.70
N ALA A 126 18.26 14.52 8.54
CA ALA A 126 18.92 14.44 7.26
C ALA A 126 20.11 15.41 7.18
N SER A 127 19.92 16.67 7.60
CA SER A 127 20.98 17.68 7.64
C SER A 127 22.09 17.34 8.65
N ASP A 128 21.71 17.04 9.92
CA ASP A 128 22.66 16.86 11.02
C ASP A 128 23.53 15.61 10.84
N ARG A 129 22.96 14.54 10.28
CA ARG A 129 23.63 13.25 10.10
C ARG A 129 24.07 12.98 8.65
N GLY A 130 23.79 13.88 7.71
CA GLY A 130 24.06 13.71 6.28
C GLY A 130 23.26 12.59 5.62
N MET A 131 22.11 12.17 6.22
CA MET A 131 21.26 11.09 5.71
C MET A 131 20.39 11.56 4.55
N THR A 132 19.95 10.62 3.71
CA THR A 132 19.00 10.93 2.64
C THR A 132 17.57 10.87 3.15
N ALA A 133 16.85 11.99 3.07
CA ALA A 133 15.41 12.03 3.38
C ALA A 133 14.61 11.35 2.27
N ILE A 134 13.68 10.47 2.67
CA ILE A 134 12.78 9.76 1.73
C ILE A 134 11.36 10.29 1.89
N ASP A 135 10.85 10.89 0.83
CA ASP A 135 9.43 11.21 0.72
C ASP A 135 8.65 9.97 0.28
N THR A 136 7.91 9.37 1.21
CA THR A 136 7.13 8.15 0.94
C THR A 136 5.86 8.40 0.13
N TRP A 137 5.51 9.65 -0.16
CA TRP A 137 4.34 10.02 -0.95
C TRP A 137 4.69 10.36 -2.40
N GLU A 138 5.80 11.07 -2.63
CA GLU A 138 6.14 11.63 -3.95
C GLU A 138 7.25 10.86 -4.68
N ALA A 139 8.02 10.02 -3.98
CA ALA A 139 9.14 9.33 -4.61
C ALA A 139 8.70 8.40 -5.75
N GLN A 140 9.13 8.69 -6.97
CA GLN A 140 8.81 7.89 -8.17
C GLN A 140 9.10 6.40 -8.03
N PRO A 141 10.23 5.96 -7.43
CA PRO A 141 10.52 4.54 -7.26
C PRO A 141 9.48 3.80 -6.42
N ILE A 142 8.73 4.47 -5.55
CA ILE A 142 7.64 3.87 -4.78
C ILE A 142 6.54 3.37 -5.72
N VAL A 143 6.10 4.21 -6.66
CA VAL A 143 5.10 3.84 -7.65
C VAL A 143 5.61 2.68 -8.52
N ALA A 144 6.86 2.76 -8.99
CA ALA A 144 7.47 1.71 -9.79
C ALA A 144 7.58 0.36 -9.04
N GLY A 145 8.00 0.39 -7.76
CA GLY A 145 8.11 -0.80 -6.92
C GLY A 145 6.76 -1.51 -6.71
N HIS A 146 5.71 -0.75 -6.49
CA HIS A 146 4.36 -1.29 -6.37
C HIS A 146 3.82 -1.85 -7.70
N GLY A 147 4.31 -1.38 -8.84
CA GLY A 147 3.98 -1.94 -10.15
C GLY A 147 4.33 -3.42 -10.28
N SER A 148 5.35 -3.92 -9.55
CA SER A 148 5.70 -5.33 -9.52
C SER A 148 4.54 -6.24 -9.10
N LEU A 149 3.67 -5.75 -8.21
CA LEU A 149 2.48 -6.45 -7.75
C LEU A 149 1.44 -6.62 -8.88
N GLY A 150 1.21 -5.56 -9.66
CA GLY A 150 0.34 -5.63 -10.84
C GLY A 150 0.84 -6.65 -11.87
N LEU A 151 2.15 -6.69 -12.12
CA LEU A 151 2.76 -7.67 -13.04
C LEU A 151 2.60 -9.10 -12.53
N GLU A 152 2.80 -9.35 -11.22
CA GLU A 152 2.57 -10.68 -10.63
C GLU A 152 1.12 -11.13 -10.80
N ILE A 153 0.14 -10.25 -10.56
CA ILE A 153 -1.28 -10.56 -10.73
C ILE A 153 -1.56 -10.99 -12.18
N LEU A 154 -1.04 -10.26 -13.17
CA LEU A 154 -1.22 -10.59 -14.58
C LEU A 154 -0.56 -11.91 -15.00
N GLU A 155 0.52 -12.30 -14.33
CA GLU A 155 1.19 -13.58 -14.53
C GLU A 155 0.44 -14.74 -13.87
N ASP A 156 -0.10 -14.51 -12.66
CA ASP A 156 -0.77 -15.54 -11.84
C ASP A 156 -2.19 -15.84 -12.34
N GLU A 157 -2.93 -14.82 -12.85
CA GLU A 157 -4.29 -14.97 -13.38
C GLU A 157 -4.40 -14.44 -14.81
N LYS A 158 -4.34 -15.36 -15.78
CA LYS A 158 -4.33 -15.02 -17.19
C LYS A 158 -5.67 -14.48 -17.70
N GLU A 159 -6.75 -14.88 -17.07
CA GLU A 159 -8.12 -14.49 -17.46
C GLU A 159 -8.70 -13.39 -16.59
N ILE A 160 -7.85 -12.67 -15.87
CA ILE A 160 -8.29 -11.55 -15.01
C ILE A 160 -8.97 -10.46 -15.84
N GLN A 161 -10.08 -9.96 -15.31
CA GLN A 161 -10.87 -8.90 -15.92
C GLN A 161 -10.91 -7.63 -15.07
N THR A 162 -10.77 -7.77 -13.75
CA THR A 162 -10.82 -6.63 -12.82
C THR A 162 -9.80 -6.80 -11.68
N VAL A 163 -9.12 -5.72 -11.33
CA VAL A 163 -8.26 -5.64 -10.13
C VAL A 163 -8.82 -4.54 -9.24
N LEU A 164 -9.05 -4.88 -7.97
CA LEU A 164 -9.45 -3.95 -6.92
C LEU A 164 -8.23 -3.62 -6.08
N VAL A 165 -7.96 -2.34 -5.89
CA VAL A 165 -6.77 -1.88 -5.18
C VAL A 165 -7.13 -0.83 -4.13
N PRO A 166 -6.71 -1.01 -2.85
CA PRO A 166 -6.96 -0.01 -1.83
C PRO A 166 -6.15 1.26 -2.10
N VAL A 167 -6.75 2.43 -1.92
CA VAL A 167 -6.14 3.73 -2.21
C VAL A 167 -6.00 4.55 -0.93
N SER A 168 -4.78 5.01 -0.65
CA SER A 168 -4.45 6.00 0.37
C SER A 168 -3.86 7.26 -0.29
N SER A 169 -2.60 7.59 -0.05
CA SER A 169 -1.86 8.65 -0.77
C SER A 169 -1.68 8.39 -2.28
N GLY A 170 -2.01 7.19 -2.73
CA GLY A 170 -2.08 6.83 -4.14
C GLY A 170 -0.92 6.00 -4.68
N GLY A 171 0.26 5.97 -4.05
CA GLY A 171 1.46 5.33 -4.59
C GLY A 171 1.30 3.84 -4.95
N GLY A 172 0.59 3.08 -4.10
CA GLY A 172 0.29 1.66 -4.34
C GLY A 172 -0.62 1.46 -5.56
N ALA A 173 -1.76 2.13 -5.54
CA ALA A 173 -2.75 2.02 -6.62
C ALA A 173 -2.20 2.56 -7.95
N ALA A 174 -1.44 3.65 -7.92
CA ALA A 174 -0.78 4.21 -9.10
C ALA A 174 0.17 3.22 -9.77
N GLY A 175 1.01 2.53 -8.97
CA GLY A 175 1.96 1.56 -9.48
C GLY A 175 1.27 0.33 -10.07
N VAL A 176 0.32 -0.24 -9.35
CA VAL A 176 -0.46 -1.40 -9.80
C VAL A 176 -1.23 -1.06 -11.08
N ALA A 177 -1.96 0.06 -11.10
CA ALA A 177 -2.75 0.47 -12.24
C ALA A 177 -1.88 0.74 -13.48
N ALA A 178 -0.78 1.46 -13.32
CA ALA A 178 0.14 1.74 -14.42
C ALA A 178 0.71 0.44 -15.01
N ALA A 179 1.16 -0.49 -14.19
CA ALA A 179 1.70 -1.76 -14.65
C ALA A 179 0.66 -2.60 -15.40
N ILE A 180 -0.56 -2.68 -14.88
CA ILE A 180 -1.64 -3.44 -15.49
C ILE A 180 -2.06 -2.80 -16.81
N LYS A 181 -2.37 -1.51 -16.82
CA LYS A 181 -2.87 -0.83 -18.02
C LYS A 181 -1.86 -0.76 -19.16
N GLN A 182 -0.58 -0.66 -18.86
CA GLN A 182 0.47 -0.71 -19.89
C GLN A 182 0.69 -2.12 -20.45
N SER A 183 0.45 -3.16 -19.65
CA SER A 183 0.65 -4.55 -20.08
C SER A 183 -0.62 -5.17 -20.68
N ARG A 184 -1.79 -4.85 -20.12
CA ARG A 184 -3.09 -5.40 -20.54
C ARG A 184 -4.19 -4.35 -20.35
N PRO A 185 -4.37 -3.41 -21.31
CA PRO A 185 -5.31 -2.27 -21.18
C PRO A 185 -6.77 -2.66 -20.94
N SER A 186 -7.19 -3.85 -21.37
CA SER A 186 -8.57 -4.35 -21.21
C SER A 186 -8.94 -4.72 -19.77
N VAL A 187 -7.95 -4.94 -18.89
CA VAL A 187 -8.22 -5.23 -17.48
C VAL A 187 -8.63 -3.94 -16.76
N ARG A 188 -9.78 -3.96 -16.12
CA ARG A 188 -10.24 -2.83 -15.31
C ARG A 188 -9.46 -2.77 -14.00
N VAL A 189 -9.05 -1.56 -13.61
CA VAL A 189 -8.40 -1.32 -12.32
C VAL A 189 -9.23 -0.30 -11.54
N ILE A 190 -9.85 -0.76 -10.46
CA ILE A 190 -10.77 0.02 -9.64
C ILE A 190 -10.11 0.30 -8.29
N GLY A 191 -9.99 1.58 -7.96
CA GLY A 191 -9.57 2.01 -6.63
C GLY A 191 -10.70 1.80 -5.62
N VAL A 192 -10.35 1.47 -4.38
CA VAL A 192 -11.31 1.36 -3.29
C VAL A 192 -10.85 2.19 -2.11
N GLN A 193 -11.74 3.04 -1.59
CA GLN A 193 -11.49 3.85 -0.39
C GLN A 193 -12.61 3.71 0.64
N PRO A 194 -12.28 3.86 1.95
CA PRO A 194 -13.31 4.09 2.95
C PRO A 194 -14.07 5.39 2.65
N GLU A 195 -15.38 5.40 2.85
CA GLU A 195 -16.20 6.63 2.71
C GLU A 195 -15.69 7.76 3.61
N ARG A 196 -15.16 7.41 4.78
CA ARG A 196 -14.65 8.33 5.79
C ARG A 196 -13.17 8.75 5.60
N ALA A 197 -12.50 8.26 4.54
CA ALA A 197 -11.13 8.61 4.19
C ALA A 197 -10.96 8.59 2.66
N ASN A 198 -11.71 9.44 1.95
CA ASN A 198 -11.95 9.36 0.51
C ASN A 198 -11.19 10.41 -0.32
N ALA A 199 -10.03 10.86 0.15
CA ALA A 199 -9.28 11.97 -0.46
C ALA A 199 -8.99 11.77 -1.96
N ALA A 200 -8.61 10.56 -2.40
CA ALA A 200 -8.33 10.33 -3.81
C ALA A 200 -9.60 10.34 -4.68
N TYR A 201 -10.74 9.87 -4.14
CA TYR A 201 -12.04 9.97 -4.82
C TYR A 201 -12.46 11.43 -5.03
N VAL A 202 -12.35 12.28 -3.98
CA VAL A 202 -12.62 13.71 -4.07
C VAL A 202 -11.68 14.37 -5.08
N SER A 203 -10.38 14.06 -5.00
CA SER A 203 -9.36 14.62 -5.90
C SER A 203 -9.62 14.27 -7.37
N LEU A 204 -10.02 13.02 -7.68
CA LEU A 204 -10.37 12.64 -9.06
C LEU A 204 -11.59 13.40 -9.58
N LYS A 205 -12.58 13.69 -8.71
CA LYS A 205 -13.74 14.51 -9.08
C LYS A 205 -13.38 15.98 -9.30
N GLN A 206 -12.47 16.53 -8.49
CA GLN A 206 -11.98 17.89 -8.63
C GLN A 206 -10.98 18.05 -9.79
N GLY A 207 -10.32 16.95 -10.19
CA GLY A 207 -9.31 16.96 -11.24
C GLY A 207 -7.91 17.31 -10.76
N GLU A 208 -7.72 17.57 -9.45
CA GLU A 208 -6.45 17.91 -8.79
C GLU A 208 -6.36 17.31 -7.37
N PRO A 209 -5.16 17.15 -6.81
CA PRO A 209 -4.99 16.67 -5.45
C PRO A 209 -5.64 17.60 -4.44
N THR A 210 -6.71 17.12 -3.81
CA THR A 210 -7.55 17.89 -2.89
C THR A 210 -7.47 17.24 -1.50
N ALA A 211 -7.27 18.07 -0.48
CA ALA A 211 -7.32 17.64 0.91
C ALA A 211 -8.77 17.48 1.39
N ILE A 212 -8.97 16.55 2.31
CA ILE A 212 -10.24 16.35 3.03
C ILE A 212 -10.06 16.72 4.51
N ASP A 213 -11.13 17.21 5.11
CA ASP A 213 -11.12 17.66 6.52
C ASP A 213 -11.39 16.51 7.51
N TYR A 214 -11.85 15.36 7.00
CA TYR A 214 -12.23 14.22 7.81
C TYR A 214 -11.69 12.90 7.24
N TRP A 215 -10.93 12.15 8.04
CA TRP A 215 -10.24 10.93 7.62
C TRP A 215 -10.23 9.81 8.69
N GLU A 216 -11.24 9.77 9.55
CA GLU A 216 -11.35 8.78 10.60
C GLU A 216 -11.95 7.47 10.04
N THR A 217 -11.14 6.42 10.02
CA THR A 217 -11.52 5.09 9.53
C THR A 217 -10.79 3.99 10.31
N ILE A 218 -11.41 2.81 10.45
CA ILE A 218 -10.73 1.61 10.99
C ILE A 218 -9.61 1.13 10.07
N ALA A 219 -9.66 1.49 8.79
CA ALA A 219 -8.61 1.21 7.80
C ALA A 219 -7.47 2.26 7.90
N ASP A 220 -6.77 2.31 9.04
CA ASP A 220 -5.77 3.32 9.38
C ASP A 220 -4.65 3.47 8.33
N GLY A 221 -4.30 2.41 7.61
CA GLY A 221 -3.38 2.43 6.48
C GLY A 221 -3.88 3.19 5.25
N LEU A 222 -5.16 3.60 5.23
CA LEU A 222 -5.80 4.34 4.14
C LEU A 222 -6.21 5.78 4.52
N SER A 223 -5.76 6.28 5.65
CA SER A 223 -6.15 7.58 6.22
C SER A 223 -5.38 8.79 5.67
N ALA A 224 -4.85 8.73 4.45
CA ALA A 224 -4.20 9.89 3.83
C ALA A 224 -5.20 11.03 3.59
N VAL A 225 -4.84 12.24 4.07
CA VAL A 225 -5.70 13.43 3.95
C VAL A 225 -5.78 13.99 2.53
N ARG A 226 -4.81 13.65 1.68
CA ARG A 226 -4.81 13.96 0.24
C ARG A 226 -3.91 12.96 -0.49
N PRO A 227 -4.08 12.74 -1.80
CA PRO A 227 -3.09 11.99 -2.58
C PRO A 227 -1.81 12.82 -2.80
N GLY A 228 -0.69 12.13 -3.05
CA GLY A 228 0.53 12.77 -3.55
C GLY A 228 0.36 13.27 -4.98
N GLU A 229 1.11 14.31 -5.37
CA GLU A 229 1.04 14.91 -6.71
C GLU A 229 1.45 13.92 -7.81
N TYR A 230 2.60 13.26 -7.61
CA TYR A 230 3.10 12.28 -8.57
C TYR A 230 2.19 11.05 -8.69
N PRO A 231 1.77 10.38 -7.60
CA PRO A 231 0.79 9.31 -7.68
C PRO A 231 -0.53 9.73 -8.31
N PHE A 232 -1.05 10.91 -7.98
CA PHE A 232 -2.33 11.37 -8.49
C PHE A 232 -2.39 11.43 -10.01
N ARG A 233 -1.31 11.90 -10.68
CA ARG A 233 -1.24 11.88 -12.15
C ARG A 233 -1.43 10.48 -12.72
N HIS A 234 -0.91 9.46 -12.03
CA HIS A 234 -1.06 8.06 -12.43
C HIS A 234 -2.46 7.53 -12.11
N LEU A 235 -3.04 7.88 -10.95
CA LEU A 235 -4.42 7.53 -10.63
C LEU A 235 -5.37 8.07 -11.70
N LYS A 236 -5.26 9.37 -12.03
CA LYS A 236 -6.07 10.04 -13.05
C LYS A 236 -5.94 9.39 -14.43
N LYS A 237 -4.75 8.87 -14.77
CA LYS A 237 -4.46 8.28 -16.09
C LYS A 237 -4.86 6.81 -16.19
N TYR A 238 -4.73 6.03 -15.11
CA TYR A 238 -4.74 4.58 -15.19
C TYR A 238 -5.83 3.88 -14.37
N LEU A 239 -6.48 4.55 -13.40
CA LEU A 239 -7.67 4.01 -12.76
C LEU A 239 -8.89 4.19 -13.67
N ASP A 240 -9.74 3.17 -13.71
CA ASP A 240 -11.03 3.29 -14.40
C ASP A 240 -12.06 4.04 -13.53
N GLU A 241 -12.02 3.83 -12.22
CA GLU A 241 -12.87 4.51 -11.22
C GLU A 241 -12.34 4.32 -9.80
N ILE A 242 -12.92 5.04 -8.84
CA ILE A 242 -12.81 4.74 -7.40
C ILE A 242 -14.23 4.51 -6.85
N VAL A 243 -14.39 3.42 -6.10
CA VAL A 243 -15.61 3.12 -5.33
C VAL A 243 -15.38 3.29 -3.84
N LEU A 244 -16.44 3.63 -3.11
CA LEU A 244 -16.38 3.87 -1.67
C LEU A 244 -17.08 2.74 -0.92
N VAL A 245 -16.50 2.34 0.22
CA VAL A 245 -17.02 1.33 1.13
C VAL A 245 -17.17 1.90 2.54
N THR A 246 -18.18 1.42 3.25
CA THR A 246 -18.45 1.80 4.64
C THR A 246 -17.55 1.04 5.60
N GLU A 247 -17.43 1.53 6.83
CA GLU A 247 -16.70 0.85 7.91
C GLU A 247 -17.27 -0.55 8.20
N SER A 248 -18.60 -0.72 8.15
CA SER A 248 -19.26 -2.02 8.33
C SER A 248 -18.95 -3.00 7.20
N GLU A 249 -18.89 -2.56 5.95
CA GLU A 249 -18.50 -3.38 4.81
C GLU A 249 -17.05 -3.84 4.93
N ILE A 250 -16.15 -2.96 5.40
CA ILE A 250 -14.75 -3.30 5.66
C ILE A 250 -14.65 -4.36 6.76
N LEU A 251 -15.37 -4.18 7.88
CA LEU A 251 -15.37 -5.14 8.99
C LEU A 251 -15.89 -6.51 8.56
N GLU A 252 -16.94 -6.56 7.76
CA GLU A 252 -17.47 -7.83 7.22
C GLU A 252 -16.47 -8.50 6.26
N ALA A 253 -15.72 -7.71 5.48
CA ALA A 253 -14.65 -8.25 4.63
C ALA A 253 -13.51 -8.86 5.48
N VAL A 254 -13.08 -8.19 6.56
CA VAL A 254 -12.11 -8.75 7.51
C VAL A 254 -12.58 -10.10 8.05
N ARG A 255 -13.82 -10.18 8.53
CA ARG A 255 -14.41 -11.44 9.02
C ARG A 255 -14.42 -12.52 7.93
N THR A 256 -14.87 -12.16 6.73
CA THR A 256 -14.93 -13.08 5.60
C THR A 256 -13.54 -13.63 5.23
N ILE A 257 -12.52 -12.78 5.18
CA ILE A 257 -11.14 -13.19 4.90
C ILE A 257 -10.66 -14.20 5.97
N ILE A 258 -10.84 -13.88 7.25
CA ILE A 258 -10.44 -14.78 8.36
C ILE A 258 -11.14 -16.14 8.24
N PHE A 259 -12.45 -16.16 8.07
CA PHE A 259 -13.20 -17.41 8.11
C PHE A 259 -13.12 -18.23 6.82
N ARG A 260 -12.94 -17.60 5.65
CA ARG A 260 -12.97 -18.29 4.35
C ARG A 260 -11.60 -18.47 3.70
N ALA A 261 -10.74 -17.45 3.74
CA ALA A 261 -9.37 -17.56 3.23
C ALA A 261 -8.38 -18.09 4.28
N LYS A 262 -8.76 -18.10 5.58
CA LYS A 262 -7.94 -18.56 6.70
C LYS A 262 -6.61 -17.77 6.84
N VAL A 263 -6.63 -16.51 6.46
CA VAL A 263 -5.53 -15.55 6.66
C VAL A 263 -6.07 -14.32 7.40
N ILE A 264 -5.16 -13.55 7.98
CA ILE A 264 -5.49 -12.31 8.68
C ILE A 264 -5.06 -11.16 7.79
N ALA A 265 -6.01 -10.30 7.41
CA ALA A 265 -5.75 -9.01 6.81
C ALA A 265 -6.19 -7.91 7.79
N ASP A 266 -5.45 -6.79 7.81
CA ASP A 266 -5.90 -5.59 8.51
C ASP A 266 -7.09 -4.94 7.74
N PRO A 267 -7.82 -4.02 8.36
CA PRO A 267 -8.94 -3.34 7.69
C PRO A 267 -8.54 -2.65 6.38
N ALA A 268 -7.32 -2.09 6.30
CA ALA A 268 -6.81 -1.47 5.08
C ALA A 268 -6.64 -2.50 3.94
N GLY A 269 -6.10 -3.68 4.25
CA GLY A 269 -5.97 -4.79 3.30
C GLY A 269 -7.32 -5.42 2.92
N ALA A 270 -8.33 -5.38 3.81
CA ALA A 270 -9.66 -5.91 3.52
C ALA A 270 -10.54 -4.97 2.67
N THR A 271 -10.19 -3.69 2.57
CA THR A 271 -11.00 -2.65 1.92
C THR A 271 -11.33 -2.99 0.46
N ALA A 272 -10.37 -3.50 -0.31
CA ALA A 272 -10.61 -3.90 -1.70
C ALA A 272 -11.61 -5.07 -1.79
N THR A 273 -11.50 -6.03 -0.89
CA THR A 273 -12.44 -7.16 -0.78
C THR A 273 -13.85 -6.72 -0.42
N ALA A 274 -13.98 -5.69 0.45
CA ALA A 274 -15.27 -5.14 0.85
C ALA A 274 -16.09 -4.64 -0.35
N ALA A 275 -15.46 -3.98 -1.31
CA ALA A 275 -16.15 -3.48 -2.51
C ALA A 275 -16.78 -4.61 -3.34
N PHE A 276 -16.11 -5.76 -3.46
CA PHE A 276 -16.66 -6.92 -4.16
C PHE A 276 -17.81 -7.57 -3.37
N LEU A 277 -17.62 -7.80 -2.07
CA LEU A 277 -18.61 -8.46 -1.23
C LEU A 277 -19.90 -7.64 -1.09
N ALA A 278 -19.77 -6.31 -1.05
CA ALA A 278 -20.89 -5.38 -0.97
C ALA A 278 -21.58 -5.10 -2.33
N GLY A 279 -21.13 -5.73 -3.42
CA GLY A 279 -21.70 -5.52 -4.75
C GLY A 279 -21.47 -4.12 -5.34
N LYS A 280 -20.44 -3.38 -4.85
CA LYS A 280 -20.08 -2.04 -5.37
C LYS A 280 -19.43 -2.11 -6.75
N VAL A 281 -19.03 -3.30 -7.18
CA VAL A 281 -18.41 -3.60 -8.47
C VAL A 281 -19.09 -4.79 -9.13
N GLU A 282 -18.88 -4.98 -10.44
CA GLU A 282 -19.44 -6.11 -11.17
C GLU A 282 -18.84 -7.46 -10.70
N THR A 283 -19.62 -8.23 -9.96
CA THR A 283 -19.18 -9.49 -9.33
C THR A 283 -19.16 -10.70 -10.27
N SER A 284 -19.70 -10.57 -11.49
CA SER A 284 -19.66 -11.62 -12.54
C SER A 284 -18.29 -11.78 -13.17
N ARG A 285 -17.41 -10.77 -13.05
CA ARG A 285 -16.07 -10.75 -13.63
C ARG A 285 -15.05 -11.45 -12.75
N ARG A 286 -14.04 -12.09 -13.39
CA ARG A 286 -12.85 -12.59 -12.68
C ARG A 286 -12.09 -11.40 -12.08
N THR A 287 -12.05 -11.35 -10.77
CA THR A 287 -11.57 -10.22 -9.99
C THR A 287 -10.45 -10.64 -9.04
N VAL A 288 -9.40 -9.85 -8.95
CA VAL A 288 -8.39 -9.96 -7.89
C VAL A 288 -8.49 -8.71 -7.01
N ALA A 289 -8.65 -8.90 -5.70
CA ALA A 289 -8.51 -7.86 -4.68
C ALA A 289 -7.12 -7.97 -4.01
N ILE A 290 -6.48 -6.81 -3.79
CA ILE A 290 -5.18 -6.69 -3.12
C ILE A 290 -5.42 -6.35 -1.65
#